data_52fbc17545849aa88161c336e4ca970e
#
_entry.id   52fbc17545849aa88161c336e4ca970e
#
_cell.length_a   1.000
_cell.length_b   1.000
_cell.length_c   1.000
_cell.angle_alpha   90.00
_cell.angle_beta   90.00
_cell.angle_gamma   90.00
#
_symmetry.space_group_name_H-M   'P 1'
#
loop_
_entity.id
_entity.type
_entity.pdbx_description
1 polymer ?
#
loop_
_entity_poly.entity_id
_entity_poly.type
_entity_poly.pdbx_seq_one_letter_code
_entity_poly.pdbx_strand_id
1 'polypeptide(L)'
;ERCLADDVKPSLLVTVDCGTASGAQIERLATQGIDVIVVDHHETGEAGRPPAVAVVNPKLGEDYGYLCSAGVVFKLAHALLKTRRLESVDLRQLLDLVAVATIADIVPLVEENRLLVRHGLRRLPATPNHGLRALMEVSGMNGRASSADVGFRIGPRINAAGRMDAPEDALAALMTNSEKTAGRLAEQLDAYNRKRQKHEQEMYEEALAQLAEGFDEDKDSVIVVGSRRWHPGVVGIAASRLMRYYHKPAFVISFDEEGLGKGSGRSIEGVSLVEAIDACRRILLAGGGHHMAAGISLHEDKLSEFRHAFSDFVRSHTSAEARKPRIYIDAEVPFEEL
;
A
#
# COMPACT_ATOMS: atom_id res chain seq x y z
N GLU A 1 -13.49 8.08 -15.22
CA GLU A 1 -14.63 9.00 -15.48
C GLU A 1 -14.16 10.46 -15.64
N ARG A 2 -13.28 10.98 -14.76
CA ARG A 2 -12.75 12.36 -14.88
C ARG A 2 -12.10 12.62 -16.24
N CYS A 3 -11.24 11.72 -16.74
CA CYS A 3 -10.59 11.86 -18.06
C CYS A 3 -11.57 11.86 -19.25
N LEU A 4 -12.83 11.48 -19.05
CA LEU A 4 -13.88 11.45 -20.09
C LEU A 4 -14.86 12.62 -19.97
N ALA A 5 -14.78 13.38 -18.87
CA ALA A 5 -15.66 14.50 -18.58
C ALA A 5 -15.18 15.84 -19.19
N ASP A 6 -13.90 15.92 -19.58
CA ASP A 6 -13.32 17.11 -20.17
C ASP A 6 -13.71 17.24 -21.66
N ASP A 7 -13.87 18.47 -22.15
CA ASP A 7 -14.17 18.79 -23.54
C ASP A 7 -13.08 18.29 -24.52
N VAL A 8 -11.86 18.09 -24.03
CA VAL A 8 -10.73 17.55 -24.81
C VAL A 8 -10.41 16.16 -24.28
N LYS A 9 -10.80 15.12 -25.02
CA LYS A 9 -10.44 13.74 -24.70
C LYS A 9 -8.94 13.48 -24.98
N PRO A 10 -8.21 12.84 -24.06
CA PRO A 10 -6.84 12.44 -24.33
C PRO A 10 -6.82 11.35 -25.43
N SER A 11 -5.82 11.37 -26.30
CA SER A 11 -5.57 10.28 -27.25
C SER A 11 -4.78 9.13 -26.61
N LEU A 12 -4.03 9.42 -25.55
CA LEU A 12 -3.20 8.46 -24.81
C LEU A 12 -3.37 8.68 -23.30
N LEU A 13 -3.60 7.59 -22.58
CA LEU A 13 -3.57 7.53 -21.11
C LEU A 13 -2.42 6.64 -20.65
N VAL A 14 -1.58 7.15 -19.78
CA VAL A 14 -0.54 6.36 -19.11
C VAL A 14 -0.97 6.17 -17.65
N THR A 15 -1.23 4.93 -17.25
CA THR A 15 -1.49 4.61 -15.83
C THR A 15 -0.19 4.23 -15.15
N VAL A 16 0.00 4.71 -13.92
CA VAL A 16 1.19 4.40 -13.10
C VAL A 16 0.71 3.87 -11.77
N ASP A 17 1.32 2.77 -11.31
CA ASP A 17 1.00 2.09 -10.06
C ASP A 17 -0.43 1.51 -10.00
N CYS A 18 -1.03 1.32 -11.14
CA CYS A 18 -2.33 0.71 -11.30
C CYS A 18 -2.55 0.32 -12.77
N GLY A 19 -3.57 -0.51 -12.99
CA GLY A 19 -4.01 -0.86 -14.35
C GLY A 19 -3.86 -2.33 -14.69
N THR A 20 -2.97 -3.07 -14.04
CA THR A 20 -2.76 -4.51 -14.31
C THR A 20 -4.06 -5.31 -14.17
N ALA A 21 -4.88 -5.01 -13.16
CA ALA A 21 -6.18 -5.67 -12.94
C ALA A 21 -7.38 -4.90 -13.53
N SER A 22 -7.16 -3.88 -14.37
CA SER A 22 -8.22 -2.97 -14.85
C SER A 22 -8.66 -3.26 -16.29
N GLY A 23 -8.73 -4.52 -16.71
CA GLY A 23 -9.02 -4.93 -18.09
C GLY A 23 -10.30 -4.29 -18.65
N ALA A 24 -11.42 -4.40 -17.93
CA ALA A 24 -12.71 -3.86 -18.38
C ALA A 24 -12.70 -2.33 -18.55
N GLN A 25 -12.00 -1.61 -17.65
CA GLN A 25 -11.87 -0.16 -17.77
C GLN A 25 -11.02 0.24 -18.99
N ILE A 26 -9.95 -0.52 -19.26
CA ILE A 26 -9.08 -0.31 -20.43
C ILE A 26 -9.82 -0.59 -21.73
N GLU A 27 -10.59 -1.67 -21.81
CA GLU A 27 -11.46 -1.94 -22.97
C GLU A 27 -12.45 -0.80 -23.22
N ARG A 28 -13.09 -0.30 -22.17
CA ARG A 28 -14.00 0.84 -22.26
C ARG A 28 -13.32 2.11 -22.79
N LEU A 29 -12.06 2.36 -22.43
CA LEU A 29 -11.28 3.48 -22.94
C LEU A 29 -10.92 3.27 -24.42
N ALA A 30 -10.50 2.06 -24.80
CA ALA A 30 -10.17 1.69 -26.17
C ALA A 30 -11.37 1.88 -27.12
N THR A 31 -12.62 1.52 -26.69
CA THR A 31 -13.84 1.77 -27.50
C THR A 31 -14.12 3.25 -27.71
N GLN A 32 -13.50 4.14 -26.96
CA GLN A 32 -13.60 5.59 -27.11
C GLN A 32 -12.42 6.21 -27.87
N GLY A 33 -11.54 5.37 -28.43
CA GLY A 33 -10.36 5.80 -29.19
C GLY A 33 -9.22 6.32 -28.32
N ILE A 34 -9.17 5.91 -27.04
CA ILE A 34 -8.10 6.30 -26.11
C ILE A 34 -7.15 5.12 -25.96
N ASP A 35 -5.92 5.29 -26.39
CA ASP A 35 -4.84 4.33 -26.16
C ASP A 35 -4.42 4.31 -24.68
N VAL A 36 -4.14 3.12 -24.14
CA VAL A 36 -3.70 2.97 -22.75
C VAL A 36 -2.34 2.29 -22.68
N ILE A 37 -1.42 2.89 -21.94
CA ILE A 37 -0.17 2.27 -21.51
C ILE A 37 -0.25 2.05 -20.01
N VAL A 38 -0.01 0.81 -19.57
CA VAL A 38 0.03 0.45 -18.14
C VAL A 38 1.48 0.32 -17.71
N VAL A 39 1.88 1.08 -16.67
CA VAL A 39 3.18 0.98 -15.99
C VAL A 39 2.92 0.63 -14.54
N ASP A 40 3.07 -0.64 -14.20
CA ASP A 40 2.61 -1.19 -12.92
C ASP A 40 3.59 -2.26 -12.40
N HIS A 41 3.41 -2.70 -11.16
CA HIS A 41 4.17 -3.76 -10.53
C HIS A 41 3.29 -4.76 -9.74
N HIS A 42 1.98 -4.56 -9.75
CA HIS A 42 1.05 -5.46 -9.08
C HIS A 42 0.93 -6.81 -9.80
N GLU A 43 0.54 -7.84 -9.05
CA GLU A 43 0.29 -9.16 -9.60
C GLU A 43 -0.82 -9.11 -10.66
N THR A 44 -0.65 -9.90 -11.70
CA THR A 44 -1.71 -10.16 -12.67
C THR A 44 -2.66 -11.18 -12.07
N GLY A 45 -3.92 -10.82 -11.85
CA GLY A 45 -4.93 -11.80 -11.45
C GLY A 45 -5.13 -12.89 -12.54
N GLU A 46 -6.12 -13.77 -12.34
CA GLU A 46 -6.47 -14.85 -13.29
C GLU A 46 -6.79 -14.34 -14.71
N ALA A 47 -7.24 -13.11 -14.84
CA ALA A 47 -7.49 -12.46 -16.12
C ALA A 47 -6.22 -12.19 -16.96
N GLY A 48 -5.03 -12.34 -16.37
CA GLY A 48 -3.76 -12.15 -17.05
C GLY A 48 -3.50 -10.70 -17.47
N ARG A 49 -2.82 -10.54 -18.62
CA ARG A 49 -2.42 -9.23 -19.13
C ARG A 49 -3.65 -8.40 -19.59
N PRO A 50 -3.80 -7.14 -19.13
CA PRO A 50 -4.90 -6.28 -19.57
C PRO A 50 -4.77 -5.89 -21.05
N PRO A 51 -5.88 -5.58 -21.75
CA PRO A 51 -5.91 -5.26 -23.20
C PRO A 51 -5.46 -3.81 -23.46
N ALA A 52 -4.32 -3.42 -22.94
CA ALA A 52 -3.67 -2.13 -23.17
C ALA A 52 -2.75 -2.19 -24.40
N VAL A 53 -2.48 -1.05 -25.04
CA VAL A 53 -1.52 -0.94 -26.16
C VAL A 53 -0.13 -1.42 -25.72
N ALA A 54 0.26 -1.06 -24.51
CA ALA A 54 1.49 -1.61 -23.89
C ALA A 54 1.28 -1.80 -22.38
N VAL A 55 1.90 -2.85 -21.85
CA VAL A 55 1.95 -3.13 -20.41
C VAL A 55 3.42 -3.32 -20.03
N VAL A 56 3.91 -2.42 -19.18
CA VAL A 56 5.24 -2.46 -18.57
C VAL A 56 5.07 -2.88 -17.12
N ASN A 57 5.15 -4.18 -16.87
CA ASN A 57 5.02 -4.76 -15.55
C ASN A 57 6.02 -5.91 -15.40
N PRO A 58 6.99 -5.80 -14.48
CA PRO A 58 8.01 -6.83 -14.29
C PRO A 58 7.47 -8.18 -13.80
N LYS A 59 6.25 -8.21 -13.22
CA LYS A 59 5.56 -9.46 -12.85
C LYS A 59 5.06 -10.29 -14.02
N LEU A 60 5.10 -9.73 -15.23
CA LEU A 60 4.80 -10.45 -16.49
C LEU A 60 6.03 -11.14 -17.09
N GLY A 61 7.20 -10.91 -16.53
CA GLY A 61 8.48 -11.47 -16.92
C GLY A 61 9.15 -12.27 -15.81
N GLU A 62 10.36 -12.72 -16.06
CA GLU A 62 11.17 -13.48 -15.08
C GLU A 62 12.08 -12.56 -14.24
N ASP A 63 12.35 -11.33 -14.74
CA ASP A 63 13.31 -10.41 -14.15
C ASP A 63 12.62 -9.19 -13.52
N TYR A 64 13.31 -8.56 -12.56
CA TYR A 64 12.93 -7.27 -11.95
C TYR A 64 11.61 -7.25 -11.16
N GLY A 65 11.02 -8.40 -10.84
CA GLY A 65 9.77 -8.51 -10.09
C GLY A 65 9.78 -7.86 -8.71
N TYR A 66 10.94 -7.43 -8.24
CA TYR A 66 11.16 -6.70 -6.99
C TYR A 66 10.98 -5.17 -7.11
N LEU A 67 10.87 -4.60 -8.32
CA LEU A 67 10.70 -3.15 -8.48
C LEU A 67 9.31 -2.68 -8.08
N CYS A 68 9.22 -1.55 -7.37
CA CYS A 68 7.98 -0.80 -7.25
C CYS A 68 7.71 0.02 -8.53
N SER A 69 6.50 0.52 -8.70
CA SER A 69 6.13 1.28 -9.91
C SER A 69 7.02 2.49 -10.17
N ALA A 70 7.50 3.20 -9.15
CA ALA A 70 8.47 4.30 -9.34
C ALA A 70 9.80 3.80 -9.91
N GLY A 71 10.26 2.61 -9.50
CA GLY A 71 11.43 1.95 -10.07
C GLY A 71 11.21 1.56 -11.53
N VAL A 72 10.04 1.02 -11.87
CA VAL A 72 9.65 0.68 -13.24
C VAL A 72 9.61 1.94 -14.13
N VAL A 73 8.99 3.03 -13.65
CA VAL A 73 8.97 4.32 -14.37
C VAL A 73 10.38 4.86 -14.57
N PHE A 74 11.25 4.77 -13.58
CA PHE A 74 12.65 5.17 -13.69
C PHE A 74 13.39 4.38 -14.79
N LYS A 75 13.19 3.06 -14.85
CA LYS A 75 13.77 2.19 -15.90
C LYS A 75 13.20 2.51 -17.29
N LEU A 76 11.89 2.75 -17.37
CA LEU A 76 11.24 3.17 -18.61
C LEU A 76 11.79 4.50 -19.11
N ALA A 77 11.90 5.50 -18.24
CA ALA A 77 12.50 6.80 -18.57
C ALA A 77 13.95 6.67 -19.05
N HIS A 78 14.74 5.79 -18.40
CA HIS A 78 16.10 5.49 -18.83
C HIS A 78 16.15 4.87 -20.23
N ALA A 79 15.26 3.92 -20.54
CA ALA A 79 15.16 3.32 -21.86
C ALA A 79 14.77 4.35 -22.93
N LEU A 80 13.81 5.22 -22.62
CA LEU A 80 13.39 6.30 -23.52
C LEU A 80 14.52 7.29 -23.81
N LEU A 81 15.30 7.67 -22.79
CA LEU A 81 16.46 8.56 -22.98
C LEU A 81 17.61 7.92 -23.76
N LYS A 82 17.73 6.59 -23.73
CA LYS A 82 18.68 5.89 -24.63
C LYS A 82 18.24 5.95 -26.10
N THR A 83 16.94 5.92 -26.35
CA THR A 83 16.39 6.00 -27.72
C THR A 83 16.34 7.44 -28.20
N ARG A 84 15.95 8.38 -27.33
CA ARG A 84 15.86 9.80 -27.62
C ARG A 84 16.47 10.61 -26.49
N ARG A 85 17.71 10.99 -26.66
CA ARG A 85 18.45 11.78 -25.67
C ARG A 85 17.85 13.18 -25.51
N LEU A 86 17.56 13.55 -24.25
CA LEU A 86 17.17 14.88 -23.83
C LEU A 86 18.25 15.41 -22.88
N GLU A 87 19.01 16.41 -23.31
CA GLU A 87 20.15 16.92 -22.52
C GLU A 87 19.73 17.62 -21.22
N SER A 88 18.48 18.11 -21.17
CA SER A 88 17.89 18.75 -19.99
C SER A 88 17.46 17.79 -18.90
N VAL A 89 17.47 16.47 -19.13
CA VAL A 89 16.95 15.45 -18.20
C VAL A 89 18.10 14.59 -17.66
N ASP A 90 18.39 14.77 -16.38
CA ASP A 90 19.30 13.88 -15.63
C ASP A 90 18.49 13.06 -14.62
N LEU A 91 18.21 11.81 -14.95
CA LEU A 91 17.44 10.90 -14.09
C LEU A 91 18.07 10.67 -12.72
N ARG A 92 19.38 10.86 -12.56
CA ARG A 92 20.05 10.74 -11.26
C ARG A 92 19.48 11.72 -10.24
N GLN A 93 18.92 12.85 -10.69
CA GLN A 93 18.27 13.84 -9.83
C GLN A 93 16.97 13.35 -9.20
N LEU A 94 16.37 12.28 -9.75
CA LEU A 94 15.12 11.69 -9.27
C LEU A 94 15.34 10.47 -8.35
N LEU A 95 16.60 10.10 -8.07
CA LEU A 95 16.91 8.92 -7.25
C LEU A 95 16.43 9.04 -5.80
N ASP A 96 16.32 10.24 -5.26
CA ASP A 96 15.73 10.50 -3.96
C ASP A 96 14.24 10.14 -3.91
N LEU A 97 13.45 10.55 -4.92
CA LEU A 97 12.05 10.17 -5.07
C LEU A 97 11.89 8.65 -5.27
N VAL A 98 12.74 8.05 -6.12
CA VAL A 98 12.73 6.60 -6.34
C VAL A 98 13.02 5.84 -5.03
N ALA A 99 13.99 6.31 -4.24
CA ALA A 99 14.31 5.69 -2.96
C ALA A 99 13.15 5.82 -1.95
N VAL A 100 12.53 7.00 -1.87
CA VAL A 100 11.37 7.23 -0.99
C VAL A 100 10.22 6.30 -1.38
N ALA A 101 9.89 6.20 -2.67
CA ALA A 101 8.83 5.31 -3.15
C ALA A 101 9.15 3.84 -2.89
N THR A 102 10.36 3.37 -3.24
CA THR A 102 10.79 1.97 -3.06
C THR A 102 10.71 1.53 -1.59
N ILE A 103 11.13 2.41 -0.66
CA ILE A 103 11.06 2.11 0.77
C ILE A 103 9.62 2.15 1.29
N ALA A 104 8.84 3.16 0.87
CA ALA A 104 7.47 3.35 1.35
C ALA A 104 6.52 2.24 0.86
N ASP A 105 6.80 1.65 -0.30
CA ASP A 105 6.06 0.53 -0.88
C ASP A 105 6.47 -0.84 -0.31
N ILE A 106 7.51 -0.87 0.54
CA ILE A 106 7.99 -2.07 1.26
C ILE A 106 8.39 -3.21 0.31
N VAL A 107 8.84 -2.90 -0.89
CA VAL A 107 9.39 -3.91 -1.81
C VAL A 107 10.78 -4.37 -1.37
N PRO A 108 11.21 -5.59 -1.74
CA PRO A 108 12.52 -6.12 -1.35
C PRO A 108 13.68 -5.20 -1.77
N LEU A 109 14.59 -4.89 -0.82
CA LEU A 109 15.79 -4.08 -1.10
C LEU A 109 16.95 -4.97 -1.59
N VAL A 110 16.68 -5.72 -2.65
CA VAL A 110 17.63 -6.61 -3.33
C VAL A 110 18.06 -6.00 -4.65
N GLU A 111 19.08 -6.56 -5.28
CA GLU A 111 19.56 -6.25 -6.62
C GLU A 111 19.58 -4.73 -6.91
N GLU A 112 18.92 -4.28 -7.99
CA GLU A 112 18.91 -2.87 -8.37
C GLU A 112 18.19 -1.98 -7.33
N ASN A 113 17.16 -2.47 -6.65
CA ASN A 113 16.49 -1.71 -5.58
C ASN A 113 17.49 -1.28 -4.51
N ARG A 114 18.41 -2.16 -4.11
CA ARG A 114 19.44 -1.84 -3.14
C ARG A 114 20.35 -0.70 -3.63
N LEU A 115 20.70 -0.69 -4.91
CA LEU A 115 21.53 0.36 -5.49
C LEU A 115 20.76 1.68 -5.60
N LEU A 116 19.54 1.66 -6.13
CA LEU A 116 18.67 2.83 -6.28
C LEU A 116 18.42 3.49 -4.93
N VAL A 117 18.05 2.70 -3.92
CA VAL A 117 17.81 3.19 -2.55
C VAL A 117 19.08 3.73 -1.92
N ARG A 118 20.21 3.03 -2.03
CA ARG A 118 21.49 3.51 -1.48
C ARG A 118 21.91 4.86 -2.06
N HIS A 119 21.75 5.04 -3.36
CA HIS A 119 22.10 6.30 -4.02
C HIS A 119 21.08 7.40 -3.70
N GLY A 120 19.78 7.08 -3.69
CA GLY A 120 18.74 8.04 -3.36
C GLY A 120 18.83 8.54 -1.90
N LEU A 121 19.04 7.64 -0.93
CA LEU A 121 19.24 8.03 0.47
C LEU A 121 20.45 8.95 0.68
N ARG A 122 21.55 8.76 -0.09
CA ARG A 122 22.70 9.66 -0.03
C ARG A 122 22.40 11.06 -0.57
N ARG A 123 21.48 11.16 -1.55
CA ARG A 123 21.07 12.42 -2.15
C ARG A 123 19.98 13.13 -1.33
N LEU A 124 19.15 12.39 -0.63
CA LEU A 124 17.99 12.91 0.07
C LEU A 124 18.26 14.13 0.97
N PRO A 125 19.36 14.20 1.76
CA PRO A 125 19.68 15.38 2.57
C PRO A 125 19.95 16.66 1.76
N ALA A 126 20.34 16.53 0.47
CA ALA A 126 20.60 17.64 -0.45
C ALA A 126 19.62 17.61 -1.63
N THR A 127 18.42 17.10 -1.42
CA THR A 127 17.40 17.00 -2.47
C THR A 127 17.05 18.36 -3.06
N PRO A 128 16.97 18.51 -4.40
CA PRO A 128 16.45 19.73 -5.01
C PRO A 128 14.92 19.82 -4.90
N ASN A 129 14.22 18.73 -4.56
CA ASN A 129 12.78 18.71 -4.44
C ASN A 129 12.32 19.46 -3.18
N HIS A 130 11.62 20.58 -3.37
CA HIS A 130 11.15 21.43 -2.28
C HIS A 130 10.20 20.67 -1.32
N GLY A 131 9.33 19.81 -1.85
CA GLY A 131 8.39 19.01 -1.03
C GLY A 131 9.09 18.01 -0.13
N LEU A 132 10.06 17.26 -0.67
CA LEU A 132 10.85 16.34 0.16
C LEU A 132 11.63 17.06 1.25
N ARG A 133 12.23 18.21 0.92
CA ARG A 133 12.96 19.04 1.88
C ARG A 133 12.03 19.51 3.01
N ALA A 134 10.87 20.05 2.68
CA ALA A 134 9.90 20.50 3.65
C ALA A 134 9.35 19.34 4.50
N LEU A 135 9.13 18.17 3.91
CA LEU A 135 8.72 16.95 4.65
C LEU A 135 9.81 16.49 5.63
N MET A 136 11.07 16.55 5.25
CA MET A 136 12.19 16.24 6.15
C MET A 136 12.21 17.21 7.33
N GLU A 137 12.05 18.51 7.08
CA GLU A 137 12.03 19.56 8.10
C GLU A 137 10.88 19.34 9.12
N VAL A 138 9.63 19.22 8.68
CA VAL A 138 8.48 19.02 9.58
C VAL A 138 8.52 17.67 10.30
N SER A 139 9.26 16.70 9.79
CA SER A 139 9.48 15.40 10.42
C SER A 139 10.66 15.37 11.39
N GLY A 140 11.39 16.48 11.53
CA GLY A 140 12.56 16.58 12.39
C GLY A 140 13.75 15.74 11.93
N MET A 141 13.86 15.53 10.61
CA MET A 141 15.02 14.82 10.06
C MET A 141 16.19 15.77 9.90
N ASN A 142 17.32 15.40 10.47
CA ASN A 142 18.58 16.14 10.38
C ASN A 142 19.72 15.21 9.99
N GLY A 143 20.56 15.65 9.06
CA GLY A 143 21.76 14.92 8.66
C GLY A 143 21.50 13.76 7.70
N ARG A 144 22.17 12.63 7.92
CA ARG A 144 22.14 11.48 7.02
C ARG A 144 20.78 10.76 7.08
N ALA A 145 20.15 10.57 5.93
CA ALA A 145 18.90 9.83 5.84
C ALA A 145 19.12 8.30 5.84
N SER A 146 18.26 7.59 6.55
CA SER A 146 18.19 6.12 6.58
C SER A 146 16.87 5.63 5.96
N SER A 147 16.78 4.32 5.67
CA SER A 147 15.52 3.70 5.27
C SER A 147 14.44 3.80 6.36
N ALA A 148 14.83 3.74 7.64
CA ALA A 148 13.92 3.96 8.76
C ALA A 148 13.33 5.37 8.78
N ASP A 149 14.12 6.40 8.47
CA ASP A 149 13.61 7.77 8.38
C ASP A 149 12.57 7.91 7.27
N VAL A 150 12.81 7.29 6.12
CA VAL A 150 11.83 7.29 5.03
C VAL A 150 10.58 6.50 5.42
N GLY A 151 10.73 5.27 5.93
CA GLY A 151 9.63 4.38 6.24
C GLY A 151 8.75 4.86 7.42
N PHE A 152 9.33 5.57 8.40
CA PHE A 152 8.62 5.97 9.62
C PHE A 152 8.38 7.48 9.76
N ARG A 153 9.02 8.33 8.93
CA ARG A 153 8.85 9.78 9.00
C ARG A 153 8.30 10.37 7.70
N ILE A 154 8.91 10.14 6.54
CA ILE A 154 8.47 10.71 5.26
C ILE A 154 7.26 9.96 4.70
N GLY A 155 7.39 8.65 4.48
CA GLY A 155 6.35 7.81 3.88
C GLY A 155 4.98 7.92 4.58
N PRO A 156 4.89 7.84 5.93
CA PRO A 156 3.63 7.98 6.62
C PRO A 156 2.92 9.31 6.40
N ARG A 157 3.65 10.44 6.22
CA ARG A 157 3.07 11.76 5.94
C ARG A 157 2.48 11.83 4.54
N ILE A 158 3.22 11.33 3.54
CA ILE A 158 2.73 11.24 2.16
C ILE A 158 1.49 10.33 2.10
N ASN A 159 1.56 9.14 2.69
CA ASN A 159 0.47 8.18 2.68
C ASN A 159 -0.76 8.62 3.47
N ALA A 160 -0.60 9.49 4.48
CA ALA A 160 -1.72 9.99 5.26
C ALA A 160 -2.69 10.84 4.43
N ALA A 161 -2.22 11.55 3.40
CA ALA A 161 -3.08 12.33 2.50
C ALA A 161 -4.15 11.45 1.83
N GLY A 162 -3.76 10.33 1.22
CA GLY A 162 -4.70 9.40 0.58
C GLY A 162 -5.63 8.69 1.56
N ARG A 163 -5.23 8.57 2.84
CA ARG A 163 -6.07 7.99 3.90
C ARG A 163 -7.08 8.98 4.49
N MET A 164 -6.83 10.27 4.32
CA MET A 164 -7.67 11.38 4.79
C MET A 164 -8.38 12.10 3.63
N ASP A 165 -8.56 11.39 2.51
CA ASP A 165 -9.31 11.83 1.32
C ASP A 165 -8.73 13.08 0.61
N ALA A 166 -7.42 13.32 0.73
CA ALA A 166 -6.71 14.46 0.14
C ALA A 166 -5.40 14.06 -0.59
N PRO A 167 -5.41 13.04 -1.48
CA PRO A 167 -4.17 12.56 -2.13
C PRO A 167 -3.51 13.62 -3.01
N GLU A 168 -4.27 14.58 -3.53
CA GLU A 168 -3.78 15.68 -4.36
C GLU A 168 -2.80 16.58 -3.62
N ASP A 169 -2.93 16.74 -2.29
CA ASP A 169 -2.01 17.54 -1.49
C ASP A 169 -0.59 16.93 -1.45
N ALA A 170 -0.50 15.60 -1.39
CA ALA A 170 0.79 14.92 -1.43
C ALA A 170 1.46 15.07 -2.81
N LEU A 171 0.69 14.92 -3.89
CA LEU A 171 1.20 15.13 -5.24
C LEU A 171 1.65 16.59 -5.43
N ALA A 172 0.82 17.55 -5.02
CA ALA A 172 1.14 18.98 -5.12
C ALA A 172 2.40 19.34 -4.32
N ALA A 173 2.61 18.74 -3.14
CA ALA A 173 3.81 18.95 -2.33
C ALA A 173 5.08 18.50 -3.07
N LEU A 174 5.04 17.33 -3.72
CA LEU A 174 6.18 16.77 -4.45
C LEU A 174 6.43 17.44 -5.82
N MET A 175 5.40 18.08 -6.40
CA MET A 175 5.48 18.69 -7.73
C MET A 175 5.75 20.20 -7.71
N THR A 176 5.58 20.87 -6.58
CA THR A 176 5.72 22.33 -6.51
C THR A 176 7.17 22.78 -6.65
N ASN A 177 7.36 23.87 -7.39
CA ASN A 177 8.63 24.58 -7.50
C ASN A 177 8.73 25.77 -6.51
N SER A 178 7.75 25.94 -5.61
CA SER A 178 7.70 27.01 -4.63
C SER A 178 8.02 26.46 -3.24
N GLU A 179 9.10 26.92 -2.63
CA GLU A 179 9.49 26.55 -1.27
C GLU A 179 8.41 26.92 -0.25
N LYS A 180 7.79 28.09 -0.39
CA LYS A 180 6.68 28.52 0.47
C LYS A 180 5.47 27.59 0.36
N THR A 181 5.13 27.17 -0.86
CA THR A 181 4.01 26.23 -1.09
C THR A 181 4.34 24.86 -0.54
N ALA A 182 5.58 24.39 -0.74
CA ALA A 182 6.06 23.12 -0.21
C ALA A 182 5.98 23.08 1.32
N GLY A 183 6.42 24.14 2.01
CA GLY A 183 6.36 24.24 3.47
C GLY A 183 4.91 24.14 3.98
N ARG A 184 4.00 24.93 3.41
CA ARG A 184 2.57 24.87 3.77
C ARG A 184 1.95 23.47 3.56
N LEU A 185 2.25 22.84 2.42
CA LEU A 185 1.73 21.50 2.13
C LEU A 185 2.36 20.44 3.04
N ALA A 186 3.64 20.53 3.37
CA ALA A 186 4.29 19.62 4.32
C ALA A 186 3.67 19.70 5.73
N GLU A 187 3.37 20.91 6.22
CA GLU A 187 2.61 21.10 7.47
C GLU A 187 1.22 20.46 7.42
N GLN A 188 0.54 20.58 6.29
CA GLN A 188 -0.77 19.96 6.07
C GLN A 188 -0.67 18.43 6.08
N LEU A 189 0.32 17.86 5.41
CA LEU A 189 0.57 16.41 5.40
C LEU A 189 0.94 15.89 6.79
N ASP A 190 1.69 16.65 7.57
CA ASP A 190 1.98 16.32 8.96
C ASP A 190 0.71 16.35 9.84
N ALA A 191 -0.18 17.31 9.60
CA ALA A 191 -1.48 17.37 10.28
C ALA A 191 -2.35 16.15 9.93
N TYR A 192 -2.42 15.75 8.67
CA TYR A 192 -3.09 14.52 8.25
C TYR A 192 -2.48 13.27 8.91
N ASN A 193 -1.16 13.19 9.00
CA ASN A 193 -0.50 12.07 9.65
C ASN A 193 -0.81 12.01 11.16
N ARG A 194 -0.83 13.15 11.87
CA ARG A 194 -1.26 13.21 13.27
C ARG A 194 -2.72 12.78 13.44
N LYS A 195 -3.62 13.25 12.57
CA LYS A 195 -5.02 12.84 12.58
C LYS A 195 -5.18 11.34 12.34
N ARG A 196 -4.47 10.80 11.35
CA ARG A 196 -4.43 9.37 11.07
C ARG A 196 -3.96 8.56 12.29
N GLN A 197 -2.87 8.99 12.96
CA GLN A 197 -2.34 8.33 14.16
C GLN A 197 -3.36 8.34 15.32
N LYS A 198 -4.08 9.45 15.50
CA LYS A 198 -5.14 9.55 16.51
C LYS A 198 -6.26 8.56 16.23
N HIS A 199 -6.79 8.54 15.01
CA HIS A 199 -7.83 7.59 14.62
C HIS A 199 -7.36 6.13 14.75
N GLU A 200 -6.11 5.83 14.41
CA GLU A 200 -5.53 4.50 14.57
C GLU A 200 -5.48 4.08 16.05
N GLN A 201 -5.07 4.97 16.93
CA GLN A 201 -4.97 4.68 18.35
C GLN A 201 -6.36 4.48 18.98
N GLU A 202 -7.31 5.37 18.72
CA GLU A 202 -8.70 5.27 19.19
C GLU A 202 -9.36 3.96 18.71
N MET A 203 -9.17 3.63 17.43
CA MET A 203 -9.68 2.38 16.84
C MET A 203 -9.04 1.14 17.48
N TYR A 204 -7.74 1.17 17.71
CA TYR A 204 -7.03 0.05 18.32
C TYR A 204 -7.48 -0.20 19.77
N GLU A 205 -7.65 0.86 20.56
CA GLU A 205 -8.15 0.76 21.95
C GLU A 205 -9.58 0.21 22.00
N GLU A 206 -10.45 0.69 21.10
CA GLU A 206 -11.81 0.17 21.01
C GLU A 206 -11.84 -1.30 20.53
N ALA A 207 -10.99 -1.67 19.57
CA ALA A 207 -10.87 -3.06 19.12
C ALA A 207 -10.42 -3.98 20.25
N LEU A 208 -9.45 -3.56 21.08
CA LEU A 208 -9.05 -4.31 22.25
C LEU A 208 -10.18 -4.46 23.27
N ALA A 209 -10.99 -3.41 23.49
CA ALA A 209 -12.15 -3.48 24.36
C ALA A 209 -13.20 -4.49 23.85
N GLN A 210 -13.48 -4.49 22.53
CA GLN A 210 -14.37 -5.51 21.92
C GLN A 210 -13.85 -6.94 22.10
N LEU A 211 -12.53 -7.13 21.96
CA LEU A 211 -11.92 -8.46 22.16
C LEU A 211 -11.98 -8.89 23.62
N ALA A 212 -11.84 -7.98 24.59
CA ALA A 212 -11.91 -8.30 26.02
C ALA A 212 -13.27 -8.83 26.44
N GLU A 213 -14.36 -8.58 25.69
CA GLU A 213 -15.70 -9.04 26.01
C GLU A 213 -15.95 -10.53 25.72
N GLY A 214 -15.11 -11.19 24.93
CA GLY A 214 -15.38 -12.60 24.60
C GLY A 214 -14.38 -13.30 23.70
N PHE A 215 -13.26 -12.69 23.40
CA PHE A 215 -12.19 -13.31 22.62
C PHE A 215 -11.29 -14.16 23.54
N ASP A 216 -11.13 -15.43 23.18
CA ASP A 216 -10.24 -16.36 23.87
C ASP A 216 -9.00 -16.59 22.99
N GLU A 217 -7.84 -16.08 23.46
CA GLU A 217 -6.61 -16.14 22.67
C GLU A 217 -6.17 -17.57 22.34
N ASP A 218 -6.49 -18.55 23.18
CA ASP A 218 -6.13 -19.95 22.95
C ASP A 218 -7.10 -20.66 22.00
N LYS A 219 -8.37 -20.27 21.98
CA LYS A 219 -9.43 -20.96 21.21
C LYS A 219 -9.77 -20.29 19.89
N ASP A 220 -9.75 -18.94 19.86
CA ASP A 220 -10.12 -18.19 18.68
C ASP A 220 -8.97 -18.15 17.67
N SER A 221 -9.24 -18.54 16.43
CA SER A 221 -8.26 -18.65 15.37
C SER A 221 -8.13 -17.38 14.53
N VAL A 222 -9.07 -16.45 14.66
CA VAL A 222 -9.15 -15.20 13.86
C VAL A 222 -9.62 -14.04 14.72
N ILE A 223 -9.34 -12.83 14.25
CA ILE A 223 -9.86 -11.58 14.82
C ILE A 223 -10.78 -10.94 13.78
N VAL A 224 -12.03 -10.66 14.15
CA VAL A 224 -12.98 -9.91 13.32
C VAL A 224 -13.69 -8.91 14.22
N VAL A 225 -13.42 -7.64 14.00
CA VAL A 225 -13.97 -6.53 14.78
C VAL A 225 -14.49 -5.43 13.86
N GLY A 226 -15.49 -4.69 14.31
CA GLY A 226 -16.10 -3.64 13.49
C GLY A 226 -16.80 -2.57 14.33
N SER A 227 -16.87 -1.35 13.78
CA SER A 227 -17.57 -0.24 14.43
C SER A 227 -17.96 0.84 13.41
N ARG A 228 -19.08 1.54 13.67
CA ARG A 228 -19.51 2.71 12.92
C ARG A 228 -18.67 3.95 13.20
N ARG A 229 -17.91 3.95 14.30
CA ARG A 229 -17.06 5.08 14.71
C ARG A 229 -15.71 5.09 14.01
N TRP A 230 -15.37 4.04 13.27
CA TRP A 230 -14.04 3.88 12.70
C TRP A 230 -13.89 4.52 11.34
N HIS A 231 -12.74 5.13 11.10
CA HIS A 231 -12.43 5.75 9.84
C HIS A 231 -11.94 4.69 8.82
N PRO A 232 -12.56 4.57 7.63
CA PRO A 232 -12.22 3.52 6.66
C PRO A 232 -10.77 3.59 6.16
N GLY A 233 -10.15 4.76 6.13
CA GLY A 233 -8.76 4.96 5.71
C GLY A 233 -7.70 4.34 6.62
N VAL A 234 -8.07 3.89 7.84
CA VAL A 234 -7.12 3.35 8.82
C VAL A 234 -7.37 1.89 9.23
N VAL A 235 -8.49 1.28 8.80
CA VAL A 235 -8.84 -0.12 9.15
C VAL A 235 -7.73 -1.11 8.81
N GLY A 236 -7.03 -0.92 7.68
CA GLY A 236 -5.93 -1.80 7.27
C GLY A 236 -4.70 -1.68 8.17
N ILE A 237 -4.46 -0.52 8.79
CA ILE A 237 -3.36 -0.32 9.74
C ILE A 237 -3.69 -1.02 11.06
N ALA A 238 -4.92 -0.84 11.55
CA ALA A 238 -5.41 -1.51 12.75
C ALA A 238 -5.41 -3.04 12.60
N ALA A 239 -5.85 -3.56 11.43
CA ALA A 239 -5.79 -4.99 11.12
C ALA A 239 -4.35 -5.52 11.18
N SER A 240 -3.37 -4.78 10.62
CA SER A 240 -1.95 -5.15 10.68
C SER A 240 -1.42 -5.16 12.12
N ARG A 241 -1.87 -4.23 12.97
CA ARG A 241 -1.45 -4.13 14.36
C ARG A 241 -2.02 -5.28 15.21
N LEU A 242 -3.31 -5.57 15.05
CA LEU A 242 -3.96 -6.70 15.73
C LEU A 242 -3.35 -8.04 15.29
N MET A 243 -3.20 -8.25 13.98
CA MET A 243 -2.57 -9.45 13.43
C MET A 243 -1.18 -9.69 14.01
N ARG A 244 -0.35 -8.65 14.09
CA ARG A 244 1.00 -8.77 14.66
C ARG A 244 1.00 -9.04 16.16
N TYR A 245 0.10 -8.40 16.92
CA TYR A 245 0.05 -8.55 18.37
C TYR A 245 -0.42 -9.95 18.79
N TYR A 246 -1.51 -10.45 18.17
CA TYR A 246 -2.09 -11.75 18.49
C TYR A 246 -1.57 -12.89 17.63
N HIS A 247 -0.78 -12.59 16.60
CA HIS A 247 -0.35 -13.56 15.59
C HIS A 247 -1.54 -14.37 15.01
N LYS A 248 -2.62 -13.67 14.64
CA LYS A 248 -3.83 -14.25 14.07
C LYS A 248 -4.29 -13.45 12.86
N PRO A 249 -4.88 -14.09 11.84
CA PRO A 249 -5.53 -13.36 10.76
C PRO A 249 -6.59 -12.42 11.32
N ALA A 250 -6.61 -11.17 10.84
CA ALA A 250 -7.47 -10.13 11.40
C ALA A 250 -8.20 -9.36 10.30
N PHE A 251 -9.51 -9.18 10.44
CA PHE A 251 -10.32 -8.23 9.70
C PHE A 251 -10.80 -7.11 10.62
N VAL A 252 -10.58 -5.87 10.20
CA VAL A 252 -11.10 -4.66 10.86
C VAL A 252 -12.03 -3.96 9.89
N ILE A 253 -13.26 -3.64 10.33
CA ILE A 253 -14.35 -3.19 9.47
C ILE A 253 -14.91 -1.87 9.99
N SER A 254 -14.99 -0.87 9.11
CA SER A 254 -15.69 0.39 9.36
C SER A 254 -17.07 0.32 8.72
N PHE A 255 -18.13 0.62 9.47
CA PHE A 255 -19.50 0.68 8.97
C PHE A 255 -19.93 2.15 8.78
N ASP A 256 -20.67 2.42 7.72
CA ASP A 256 -21.36 3.71 7.53
C ASP A 256 -22.70 3.77 8.27
N GLU A 257 -23.42 4.89 8.09
CA GLU A 257 -24.72 5.11 8.76
C GLU A 257 -25.78 4.11 8.31
N GLU A 258 -25.70 3.62 7.09
CA GLU A 258 -26.58 2.60 6.49
C GLU A 258 -26.21 1.17 6.91
N GLY A 259 -25.11 1.00 7.66
CA GLY A 259 -24.60 -0.31 8.10
C GLY A 259 -23.85 -1.06 7.02
N LEU A 260 -23.42 -0.39 5.94
CA LEU A 260 -22.53 -0.97 4.94
C LEU A 260 -21.09 -0.90 5.43
N GLY A 261 -20.46 -2.05 5.55
CA GLY A 261 -19.09 -2.21 6.04
C GLY A 261 -18.06 -2.27 4.93
N LYS A 262 -16.95 -1.55 5.13
CA LYS A 262 -15.71 -1.72 4.37
C LYS A 262 -14.62 -2.21 5.32
N GLY A 263 -14.13 -3.42 5.08
CA GLY A 263 -13.14 -4.08 5.90
C GLY A 263 -11.81 -4.27 5.21
N SER A 264 -10.75 -4.29 5.99
CA SER A 264 -9.42 -4.68 5.55
C SER A 264 -8.91 -5.84 6.37
N GLY A 265 -8.44 -6.88 5.69
CA GLY A 265 -7.85 -8.07 6.27
C GLY A 265 -6.33 -8.07 6.18
N ARG A 266 -5.70 -8.65 7.19
CA ARG A 266 -4.27 -8.99 7.21
C ARG A 266 -4.10 -10.41 7.73
N SER A 267 -3.17 -11.15 7.16
CA SER A 267 -2.97 -12.56 7.47
C SER A 267 -1.59 -12.86 8.02
N ILE A 268 -1.48 -14.05 8.56
CA ILE A 268 -0.22 -14.70 8.94
C ILE A 268 0.18 -15.71 7.86
N GLU A 269 1.43 -16.14 7.89
CA GLU A 269 1.93 -17.20 7.02
C GLU A 269 1.08 -18.47 7.13
N GLY A 270 0.77 -19.09 6.00
CA GLY A 270 -0.04 -20.31 5.93
C GLY A 270 -1.57 -20.10 5.93
N VAL A 271 -2.06 -18.86 6.01
CA VAL A 271 -3.49 -18.57 5.91
C VAL A 271 -3.76 -17.63 4.73
N SER A 272 -4.44 -18.12 3.69
CA SER A 272 -4.81 -17.34 2.51
C SER A 272 -6.13 -16.59 2.73
N LEU A 273 -6.07 -15.23 2.68
CA LEU A 273 -7.30 -14.42 2.76
C LEU A 273 -8.18 -14.54 1.52
N VAL A 274 -7.60 -14.77 0.34
CA VAL A 274 -8.39 -14.93 -0.89
C VAL A 274 -9.25 -16.17 -0.79
N GLU A 275 -8.68 -17.32 -0.41
CA GLU A 275 -9.41 -18.55 -0.22
C GLU A 275 -10.47 -18.43 0.88
N ALA A 276 -10.13 -17.75 1.98
CA ALA A 276 -11.08 -17.48 3.06
C ALA A 276 -12.27 -16.62 2.60
N ILE A 277 -12.01 -15.58 1.79
CA ILE A 277 -13.06 -14.74 1.21
C ILE A 277 -13.93 -15.54 0.28
N ASP A 278 -13.36 -16.41 -0.54
CA ASP A 278 -14.14 -17.26 -1.45
C ASP A 278 -15.02 -18.25 -0.70
N ALA A 279 -14.53 -18.84 0.38
CA ALA A 279 -15.33 -19.68 1.26
C ALA A 279 -16.49 -18.90 1.94
N CYS A 280 -16.28 -17.62 2.22
CA CYS A 280 -17.26 -16.72 2.85
C CYS A 280 -18.11 -15.92 1.85
N ARG A 281 -17.99 -16.17 0.53
CA ARG A 281 -18.56 -15.34 -0.55
C ARG A 281 -20.06 -15.03 -0.40
N ARG A 282 -20.83 -15.96 0.14
CA ARG A 282 -22.29 -15.78 0.32
C ARG A 282 -22.67 -14.77 1.40
N ILE A 283 -21.75 -14.46 2.30
CA ILE A 283 -21.93 -13.53 3.42
C ILE A 283 -21.51 -12.13 3.00
N LEU A 284 -20.60 -12.03 2.02
CA LEU A 284 -19.98 -10.80 1.59
C LEU A 284 -20.71 -10.18 0.39
N LEU A 285 -20.80 -8.85 0.36
CA LEU A 285 -21.26 -8.08 -0.81
C LEU A 285 -20.15 -8.01 -1.87
N ALA A 286 -18.91 -7.85 -1.44
CA ALA A 286 -17.73 -7.85 -2.28
C ALA A 286 -16.50 -8.27 -1.45
N GLY A 287 -15.48 -8.79 -2.11
CA GLY A 287 -14.23 -9.11 -1.47
C GLY A 287 -13.20 -9.58 -2.47
N GLY A 288 -11.92 -9.32 -2.15
CA GLY A 288 -10.78 -9.71 -2.96
C GLY A 288 -9.48 -9.14 -2.42
N GLY A 289 -8.39 -9.52 -3.04
CA GLY A 289 -7.05 -9.09 -2.63
C GLY A 289 -6.01 -10.17 -2.90
N HIS A 290 -5.09 -10.33 -1.97
CA HIS A 290 -3.98 -11.30 -2.03
C HIS A 290 -3.97 -12.19 -0.80
N HIS A 291 -3.12 -13.21 -0.78
CA HIS A 291 -3.01 -14.15 0.34
C HIS A 291 -2.84 -13.46 1.70
N MET A 292 -2.03 -12.40 1.79
CA MET A 292 -1.66 -11.73 3.05
C MET A 292 -2.47 -10.46 3.35
N ALA A 293 -3.15 -9.87 2.35
CA ALA A 293 -3.90 -8.63 2.50
C ALA A 293 -5.10 -8.63 1.57
N ALA A 294 -6.28 -8.32 2.11
CA ALA A 294 -7.51 -8.33 1.35
C ALA A 294 -8.49 -7.26 1.83
N GLY A 295 -9.44 -6.90 0.96
CA GLY A 295 -10.56 -6.02 1.26
C GLY A 295 -11.88 -6.77 1.17
N ILE A 296 -12.84 -6.40 2.02
CA ILE A 296 -14.20 -6.95 2.00
C ILE A 296 -15.23 -5.85 2.15
N SER A 297 -16.45 -6.13 1.69
CA SER A 297 -17.66 -5.36 2.03
C SER A 297 -18.74 -6.30 2.48
N LEU A 298 -19.46 -5.92 3.55
CA LEU A 298 -20.56 -6.69 4.12
C LEU A 298 -21.52 -5.77 4.87
N HIS A 299 -22.74 -6.24 5.15
CA HIS A 299 -23.64 -5.56 6.06
C HIS A 299 -23.28 -5.85 7.53
N GLU A 300 -23.55 -4.90 8.42
CA GLU A 300 -23.20 -4.97 9.86
C GLU A 300 -23.84 -6.18 10.56
N ASP A 301 -25.07 -6.51 10.22
CA ASP A 301 -25.79 -7.69 10.73
C ASP A 301 -25.10 -9.02 10.35
N LYS A 302 -24.24 -9.01 9.34
CA LYS A 302 -23.45 -10.16 8.89
C LYS A 302 -22.08 -10.31 9.57
N LEU A 303 -21.70 -9.37 10.42
CA LEU A 303 -20.37 -9.38 11.08
C LEU A 303 -20.13 -10.68 11.87
N SER A 304 -21.11 -11.10 12.67
CA SER A 304 -20.98 -12.31 13.49
C SER A 304 -20.94 -13.58 12.62
N GLU A 305 -21.78 -13.66 11.58
CA GLU A 305 -21.80 -14.77 10.64
C GLU A 305 -20.46 -14.89 9.91
N PHE A 306 -19.92 -13.77 9.45
CA PHE A 306 -18.60 -13.72 8.80
C PHE A 306 -17.48 -14.17 9.76
N ARG A 307 -17.49 -13.71 11.03
CA ARG A 307 -16.52 -14.13 12.04
C ARG A 307 -16.49 -15.63 12.23
N HIS A 308 -17.65 -16.27 12.36
CA HIS A 308 -17.76 -17.73 12.52
C HIS A 308 -17.26 -18.48 11.28
N ALA A 309 -17.73 -18.09 10.09
CA ALA A 309 -17.34 -18.74 8.84
C ALA A 309 -15.83 -18.61 8.57
N PHE A 310 -15.25 -17.43 8.83
CA PHE A 310 -13.82 -17.21 8.68
C PHE A 310 -13.01 -18.02 9.70
N SER A 311 -13.47 -18.11 10.95
CA SER A 311 -12.84 -18.94 11.98
C SER A 311 -12.87 -20.43 11.61
N ASP A 312 -14.00 -20.93 11.10
CA ASP A 312 -14.15 -22.31 10.67
C ASP A 312 -13.26 -22.64 9.48
N PHE A 313 -13.17 -21.72 8.51
CA PHE A 313 -12.23 -21.85 7.39
C PHE A 313 -10.81 -21.99 7.88
N VAL A 314 -10.32 -21.06 8.73
CA VAL A 314 -8.94 -21.08 9.21
C VAL A 314 -8.65 -22.36 10.02
N ARG A 315 -9.58 -22.81 10.87
CA ARG A 315 -9.42 -24.05 11.63
C ARG A 315 -9.36 -25.30 10.77
N SER A 316 -10.14 -25.36 9.70
CA SER A 316 -10.21 -26.54 8.82
C SER A 316 -9.06 -26.61 7.81
N HIS A 317 -8.46 -25.46 7.43
CA HIS A 317 -7.42 -25.40 6.40
C HIS A 317 -6.00 -25.21 6.96
N THR A 318 -5.85 -24.98 8.27
CA THR A 318 -4.54 -24.80 8.89
C THR A 318 -4.40 -25.59 10.19
N SER A 319 -3.23 -26.18 10.42
CA SER A 319 -2.93 -26.82 11.70
C SER A 319 -2.63 -25.77 12.79
N ALA A 320 -2.81 -26.15 14.06
CA ALA A 320 -2.42 -25.30 15.18
C ALA A 320 -0.93 -24.96 15.14
N GLU A 321 -0.09 -25.89 14.68
CA GLU A 321 1.37 -25.67 14.54
C GLU A 321 1.71 -24.64 13.45
N ALA A 322 1.00 -24.67 12.33
CA ALA A 322 1.18 -23.70 11.24
C ALA A 322 0.82 -22.24 11.65
N ARG A 323 -0.01 -22.10 12.70
CA ARG A 323 -0.43 -20.80 13.23
C ARG A 323 0.45 -20.26 14.36
N LYS A 324 1.52 -20.98 14.74
CA LYS A 324 2.47 -20.47 15.74
C LYS A 324 3.43 -19.44 15.16
N PRO A 325 3.78 -18.40 15.93
CA PRO A 325 4.84 -17.48 15.54
C PRO A 325 6.14 -18.20 15.24
N ARG A 326 6.80 -17.83 14.14
CA ARG A 326 8.12 -18.37 13.77
C ARG A 326 9.16 -17.26 13.82
N ILE A 327 10.34 -17.59 14.31
CA ILE A 327 11.52 -16.75 14.25
C ILE A 327 12.45 -17.36 13.23
N TYR A 328 12.73 -16.62 12.16
CA TYR A 328 13.70 -17.01 11.15
C TYR A 328 15.08 -16.50 11.57
N ILE A 329 16.06 -17.40 11.57
CA ILE A 329 17.45 -17.09 11.93
C ILE A 329 18.25 -17.11 10.63
N ASP A 330 18.77 -15.94 10.23
CA ASP A 330 19.53 -15.80 8.98
C ASP A 330 20.96 -16.35 9.10
N ALA A 331 21.56 -16.21 10.28
CA ALA A 331 22.91 -16.71 10.56
C ALA A 331 23.12 -16.96 12.05
N GLU A 332 23.92 -17.96 12.39
CA GLU A 332 24.49 -18.16 13.72
C GLU A 332 25.93 -17.64 13.69
N VAL A 333 26.22 -16.63 14.52
CA VAL A 333 27.55 -15.99 14.59
C VAL A 333 28.09 -16.16 15.99
N PRO A 334 29.32 -16.65 16.16
CA PRO A 334 29.99 -16.69 17.46
C PRO A 334 30.10 -15.30 18.07
N PHE A 335 30.01 -15.20 19.41
CA PHE A 335 30.02 -13.91 20.09
C PHE A 335 31.32 -13.12 19.85
N GLU A 336 32.43 -13.84 19.61
CA GLU A 336 33.74 -13.26 19.32
C GLU A 336 33.82 -12.60 17.94
N GLU A 337 32.82 -12.83 17.05
CA GLU A 337 32.75 -12.26 15.70
C GLU A 337 31.77 -11.07 15.61
N LEU A 338 31.13 -10.71 16.72
CA LEU A 338 30.26 -9.54 16.82
C LEU A 338 31.04 -8.29 17.23
#